data_ec8b35342120377bb8fc33916168f416
#
_entry.id   ec8b35342120377bb8fc33916168f416
#
_cell.length_a   1.000
_cell.length_b   1.000
_cell.length_c   1.000
_cell.angle_alpha   90.00
_cell.angle_beta   90.00
_cell.angle_gamma   90.00
#
_symmetry.space_group_name_H-M   'P 1'
#
loop_
_entity.id
_entity.type
_entity.pdbx_description
1 polymer ?
#
loop_
_entity_poly.entity_id
_entity_poly.type
_entity_poly.pdbx_seq_one_letter_code
_entity_poly.pdbx_strand_id
1 'polypeptide(L)'
;ASLVTVAATSLSAFSPFEIHNVDRGKLAILGGKPVRPAGPMGPSWPYVDGRMVDGIVKTTQSGGWSRIQQGAKTPSFEKDFASLIGAGYSVATGSGTQALSTCVYAMDIGPGDEVITSPYTDFGTISSIISAHALPVLVDIEPDTYQLDPDEVEKRINENTAAIMPVHIFGVACNMERIMSIARRHNLKVIEDACQAVLAKYQGKALGTIGDVGCFSFQASKAIASGEGGAVVGNDEGLMDKCYTVQNRGNSRKGTFDLIGPKYRITEFQTAILEGQLPGVRERFEKRNNNANYLREKLKDFAP
;
A
#
# COMPACT_ATOMS: atom_id res chain seq x y z
N ALA A 1 -6.99 42.26 -3.96
CA ALA A 1 -7.93 42.42 -5.09
C ALA A 1 -7.45 41.75 -6.38
N SER A 2 -6.20 41.18 -6.44
CA SER A 2 -5.64 40.61 -7.67
C SER A 2 -5.75 39.08 -7.79
N LEU A 3 -6.12 38.36 -6.74
CA LEU A 3 -6.25 36.91 -6.75
C LEU A 3 -7.62 36.37 -7.23
N VAL A 4 -8.64 37.24 -7.22
CA VAL A 4 -10.00 36.84 -7.66
C VAL A 4 -10.17 36.94 -9.18
N THR A 5 -9.36 37.76 -9.85
CA THR A 5 -9.46 37.96 -11.30
C THR A 5 -8.78 36.88 -12.13
N VAL A 6 -7.77 36.19 -11.59
CA VAL A 6 -7.07 35.07 -12.30
C VAL A 6 -7.89 33.79 -12.33
N ALA A 7 -8.73 33.56 -11.33
CA ALA A 7 -9.58 32.36 -11.28
C ALA A 7 -10.77 32.42 -12.27
N ALA A 8 -11.20 33.61 -12.67
CA ALA A 8 -12.35 33.79 -13.57
C ALA A 8 -12.00 33.59 -15.05
N THR A 9 -10.73 33.78 -15.44
CA THR A 9 -10.30 33.66 -16.85
C THR A 9 -9.91 32.23 -17.27
N SER A 10 -9.66 31.33 -16.33
CA SER A 10 -9.34 29.91 -16.64
C SER A 10 -10.57 28.98 -16.78
N LEU A 11 -11.76 29.49 -16.38
CA LEU A 11 -13.02 28.72 -16.49
C LEU A 11 -13.74 28.85 -17.83
N SER A 12 -13.26 29.69 -18.75
CA SER A 12 -13.89 29.90 -20.06
C SER A 12 -13.49 28.89 -21.15
N ALA A 13 -12.61 27.92 -20.84
CA ALA A 13 -12.14 26.91 -21.81
C ALA A 13 -12.85 25.54 -21.68
N PHE A 14 -13.75 25.38 -20.71
CA PHE A 14 -14.56 24.15 -20.63
C PHE A 14 -15.87 24.36 -21.39
N SER A 15 -16.10 23.53 -22.40
CA SER A 15 -17.38 23.42 -23.11
C SER A 15 -18.51 23.20 -22.07
N PRO A 16 -19.64 23.93 -22.17
CA PRO A 16 -20.72 23.72 -21.21
C PRO A 16 -21.28 22.33 -21.39
N PHE A 17 -21.13 21.49 -20.36
CA PHE A 17 -21.86 20.23 -20.28
C PHE A 17 -23.37 20.53 -20.28
N GLU A 18 -24.08 20.05 -21.29
CA GLU A 18 -25.55 20.04 -21.25
C GLU A 18 -26.02 19.04 -20.19
N ILE A 19 -26.26 19.53 -18.98
CA ILE A 19 -26.89 18.76 -17.91
C ILE A 19 -28.38 18.69 -18.21
N HIS A 20 -28.80 17.59 -18.82
CA HIS A 20 -30.21 17.32 -19.03
C HIS A 20 -30.91 17.07 -17.67
N ASN A 21 -31.88 17.94 -17.33
CA ASN A 21 -32.87 17.80 -16.23
C ASN A 21 -32.34 17.77 -14.78
N VAL A 22 -31.41 18.62 -14.42
CA VAL A 22 -31.25 19.01 -13.01
C VAL A 22 -32.04 20.29 -12.79
N ASP A 23 -32.84 20.33 -11.73
CA ASP A 23 -33.43 21.58 -11.22
C ASP A 23 -32.32 22.63 -11.15
N ARG A 24 -32.39 23.63 -12.02
CA ARG A 24 -31.34 24.65 -12.20
C ARG A 24 -31.27 25.60 -11.02
N GLY A 25 -31.31 25.06 -9.81
CA GLY A 25 -31.08 25.78 -8.58
C GLY A 25 -29.66 26.38 -8.57
N LYS A 26 -29.52 27.49 -7.90
CA LYS A 26 -28.22 28.16 -7.68
C LYS A 26 -27.27 27.15 -7.03
N LEU A 27 -26.02 27.01 -7.58
CA LEU A 27 -25.01 26.14 -7.00
C LEU A 27 -24.75 26.51 -5.53
N ALA A 28 -24.53 25.52 -4.68
CA ALA A 28 -24.27 25.74 -3.25
C ALA A 28 -23.10 26.68 -3.00
N ILE A 29 -22.02 26.58 -3.78
CA ILE A 29 -20.86 27.48 -3.72
C ILE A 29 -21.21 28.93 -4.07
N LEU A 30 -22.29 29.15 -4.80
CA LEU A 30 -22.82 30.50 -5.15
C LEU A 30 -23.98 30.89 -4.24
N GLY A 31 -24.18 30.22 -3.10
CA GLY A 31 -25.22 30.51 -2.12
C GLY A 31 -26.55 29.78 -2.39
N GLY A 32 -26.56 28.73 -3.22
CA GLY A 32 -27.69 27.83 -3.37
C GLY A 32 -27.81 26.82 -2.22
N LYS A 33 -28.89 26.04 -2.19
CA LYS A 33 -29.08 24.99 -1.18
C LYS A 33 -28.12 23.83 -1.43
N PRO A 34 -27.28 23.43 -0.45
CA PRO A 34 -26.44 22.26 -0.59
C PRO A 34 -27.26 20.98 -0.81
N VAL A 35 -26.81 20.11 -1.66
CA VAL A 35 -27.40 18.74 -1.86
C VAL A 35 -27.34 17.93 -0.56
N ARG A 36 -26.34 18.21 0.28
CA ARG A 36 -26.16 17.64 1.62
C ARG A 36 -26.13 18.69 2.70
N PRO A 37 -26.73 18.47 3.87
CA PRO A 37 -26.50 19.32 5.03
C PRO A 37 -25.01 19.28 5.44
N ALA A 38 -24.54 20.33 6.08
CA ALA A 38 -23.19 20.37 6.67
C ALA A 38 -23.01 19.20 7.66
N GLY A 39 -21.89 18.53 7.60
CA GLY A 39 -21.57 17.41 8.46
C GLY A 39 -20.56 16.43 7.82
N PRO A 40 -20.12 15.39 8.57
CA PRO A 40 -19.18 14.40 8.08
C PRO A 40 -19.70 13.67 6.84
N MET A 41 -18.83 13.40 5.88
CA MET A 41 -19.16 12.66 4.66
C MET A 41 -19.05 11.15 4.87
N GLY A 42 -19.99 10.55 5.58
CA GLY A 42 -20.03 9.10 5.83
C GLY A 42 -19.54 8.72 7.24
N PRO A 43 -19.35 7.43 7.51
CA PRO A 43 -18.85 6.96 8.78
C PRO A 43 -17.41 7.46 8.99
N SER A 44 -17.06 7.68 10.27
CA SER A 44 -15.68 8.04 10.63
C SER A 44 -14.69 6.96 10.20
N TRP A 45 -13.52 7.39 9.75
CA TRP A 45 -12.40 6.53 9.45
C TRP A 45 -11.18 7.01 10.25
N PRO A 46 -10.34 6.13 10.81
CA PRO A 46 -10.44 4.66 10.80
C PRO A 46 -11.67 4.10 11.50
N TYR A 47 -12.13 2.91 11.05
CA TYR A 47 -13.21 2.18 11.71
C TYR A 47 -12.72 1.67 13.08
N VAL A 48 -13.54 1.87 14.12
CA VAL A 48 -13.25 1.41 15.48
C VAL A 48 -14.44 0.61 16.02
N ASP A 49 -14.15 -0.56 16.62
CA ASP A 49 -15.14 -1.34 17.37
C ASP A 49 -14.59 -1.82 18.73
N GLY A 50 -15.43 -2.50 19.51
CA GLY A 50 -15.08 -2.98 20.85
C GLY A 50 -13.90 -3.93 20.87
N ARG A 51 -13.68 -4.75 19.84
CA ARG A 51 -12.55 -5.70 19.77
C ARG A 51 -11.21 -5.00 19.77
N MET A 52 -11.11 -3.87 19.05
CA MET A 52 -9.88 -3.05 19.03
C MET A 52 -9.62 -2.40 20.39
N VAL A 53 -10.68 -1.83 21.01
CA VAL A 53 -10.57 -1.22 22.34
C VAL A 53 -10.14 -2.26 23.37
N ASP A 54 -10.80 -3.42 23.41
CA ASP A 54 -10.47 -4.52 24.31
C ASP A 54 -9.04 -5.05 24.08
N GLY A 55 -8.62 -5.13 22.81
CA GLY A 55 -7.28 -5.54 22.41
C GLY A 55 -6.21 -4.61 23.00
N ILE A 56 -6.39 -3.30 22.86
CA ILE A 56 -5.48 -2.27 23.41
C ILE A 56 -5.43 -2.33 24.94
N VAL A 57 -6.59 -2.42 25.61
CA VAL A 57 -6.65 -2.53 27.07
C VAL A 57 -5.90 -3.77 27.55
N LYS A 58 -6.16 -4.95 26.96
CA LYS A 58 -5.45 -6.19 27.31
C LYS A 58 -3.95 -6.09 27.07
N THR A 59 -3.52 -5.50 25.95
CA THR A 59 -2.11 -5.28 25.64
C THR A 59 -1.46 -4.37 26.67
N THR A 60 -2.13 -3.27 27.06
CA THR A 60 -1.64 -2.37 28.09
C THR A 60 -1.45 -3.08 29.43
N GLN A 61 -2.46 -3.84 29.86
CA GLN A 61 -2.45 -4.55 31.16
C GLN A 61 -1.44 -5.69 31.20
N SER A 62 -1.13 -6.33 30.08
CA SER A 62 -0.21 -7.46 30.03
C SER A 62 1.26 -7.08 30.27
N GLY A 63 1.64 -5.82 30.02
CA GLY A 63 3.05 -5.40 29.98
C GLY A 63 3.83 -5.97 28.79
N GLY A 64 3.23 -6.85 27.96
CA GLY A 64 3.82 -7.44 26.76
C GLY A 64 3.62 -6.51 25.57
N TRP A 65 4.46 -5.48 25.42
CA TRP A 65 4.28 -4.41 24.43
C TRP A 65 5.13 -4.57 23.17
N SER A 66 6.06 -5.50 23.21
CA SER A 66 6.99 -5.74 22.10
C SER A 66 6.82 -7.15 21.53
N ARG A 67 6.84 -7.28 20.21
CA ARG A 67 6.73 -8.57 19.50
C ARG A 67 7.77 -9.64 19.90
N ILE A 68 8.86 -9.26 20.55
CA ILE A 68 9.92 -10.18 21.00
C ILE A 68 9.69 -10.70 22.43
N GLN A 69 8.65 -10.25 23.12
CA GLN A 69 8.30 -10.74 24.44
C GLN A 69 7.50 -12.04 24.34
N GLN A 70 7.63 -12.89 25.35
CA GLN A 70 6.86 -14.12 25.43
C GLN A 70 5.35 -13.80 25.46
N GLY A 71 4.55 -14.54 24.68
CA GLY A 71 3.12 -14.31 24.57
C GLY A 71 2.72 -13.17 23.61
N ALA A 72 3.67 -12.62 22.83
CA ALA A 72 3.38 -11.64 21.81
C ALA A 72 2.35 -12.15 20.79
N LYS A 73 1.44 -11.28 20.36
CA LYS A 73 0.37 -11.59 19.40
C LYS A 73 0.79 -11.40 17.95
N THR A 74 1.85 -10.63 17.71
CA THR A 74 2.34 -10.36 16.36
C THR A 74 2.52 -11.62 15.51
N PRO A 75 3.06 -12.76 16.01
CA PRO A 75 3.16 -13.99 15.21
C PRO A 75 1.80 -14.55 14.77
N SER A 76 0.75 -14.44 15.59
CA SER A 76 -0.61 -14.84 15.22
C SER A 76 -1.17 -13.94 14.12
N PHE A 77 -1.04 -12.62 14.30
CA PHE A 77 -1.44 -11.65 13.28
C PHE A 77 -0.73 -11.90 11.95
N GLU A 78 0.58 -12.14 11.94
CA GLU A 78 1.35 -12.43 10.74
C GLU A 78 0.76 -13.66 10.00
N LYS A 79 0.44 -14.73 10.71
CA LYS A 79 -0.19 -15.93 10.14
C LYS A 79 -1.56 -15.61 9.55
N ASP A 80 -2.40 -14.88 10.28
CA ASP A 80 -3.76 -14.54 9.85
C ASP A 80 -3.74 -13.57 8.65
N PHE A 81 -2.80 -12.62 8.63
CA PHE A 81 -2.63 -11.70 7.51
C PHE A 81 -2.10 -12.42 6.26
N ALA A 82 -1.11 -13.30 6.40
CA ALA A 82 -0.64 -14.14 5.28
C ALA A 82 -1.80 -14.95 4.69
N SER A 83 -2.61 -15.60 5.53
CA SER A 83 -3.80 -16.35 5.11
C SER A 83 -4.84 -15.45 4.43
N LEU A 84 -5.08 -14.24 4.94
CA LEU A 84 -6.01 -13.28 4.36
C LEU A 84 -5.63 -12.89 2.94
N ILE A 85 -4.33 -12.65 2.71
CA ILE A 85 -3.76 -12.26 1.41
C ILE A 85 -3.57 -13.49 0.50
N GLY A 86 -3.41 -14.69 1.06
CA GLY A 86 -3.11 -15.91 0.29
C GLY A 86 -1.61 -16.10 0.03
N ALA A 87 -0.77 -15.57 0.92
CA ALA A 87 0.68 -15.81 0.94
C ALA A 87 1.06 -16.92 1.92
N GLY A 88 2.24 -17.52 1.75
CA GLY A 88 2.77 -18.53 2.67
C GLY A 88 3.22 -17.93 4.00
N TYR A 89 3.79 -16.74 3.96
CA TYR A 89 4.41 -16.08 5.11
C TYR A 89 4.11 -14.59 5.15
N SER A 90 4.17 -14.00 6.35
CA SER A 90 4.14 -12.58 6.58
C SER A 90 5.13 -12.17 7.67
N VAL A 91 5.65 -10.95 7.56
CA VAL A 91 6.51 -10.30 8.57
C VAL A 91 6.01 -8.88 8.78
N ALA A 92 5.49 -8.60 9.97
CA ALA A 92 4.95 -7.28 10.31
C ALA A 92 6.06 -6.28 10.69
N THR A 93 5.91 -5.03 10.23
CA THR A 93 6.84 -3.92 10.40
C THR A 93 6.12 -2.68 10.94
N GLY A 94 6.88 -1.69 11.41
CA GLY A 94 6.32 -0.47 11.99
C GLY A 94 5.66 0.49 11.00
N SER A 95 5.91 0.34 9.68
CA SER A 95 5.24 1.10 8.61
C SER A 95 5.37 0.40 7.26
N GLY A 96 4.59 0.82 6.25
CA GLY A 96 4.73 0.34 4.87
C GLY A 96 6.10 0.66 4.26
N THR A 97 6.64 1.84 4.52
CA THR A 97 7.99 2.23 4.11
C THR A 97 9.05 1.30 4.71
N GLN A 98 8.90 0.93 5.99
CA GLN A 98 9.79 -0.05 6.61
C GLN A 98 9.63 -1.46 6.04
N ALA A 99 8.43 -1.85 5.59
CA ALA A 99 8.23 -3.11 4.87
C ALA A 99 9.00 -3.11 3.55
N LEU A 100 8.87 -2.06 2.74
CA LEU A 100 9.62 -1.90 1.49
C LEU A 100 11.14 -1.90 1.72
N SER A 101 11.63 -1.09 2.67
CA SER A 101 13.06 -1.07 3.03
C SER A 101 13.54 -2.45 3.47
N THR A 102 12.72 -3.18 4.24
CA THR A 102 13.05 -4.55 4.67
C THR A 102 13.28 -5.48 3.48
N CYS A 103 12.45 -5.37 2.43
CA CYS A 103 12.60 -6.18 1.21
C CYS A 103 13.88 -5.80 0.45
N VAL A 104 14.16 -4.50 0.28
CA VAL A 104 15.36 -4.03 -0.40
C VAL A 104 16.62 -4.57 0.30
N TYR A 105 16.72 -4.44 1.62
CA TYR A 105 17.83 -5.01 2.39
C TYR A 105 17.89 -6.54 2.35
N ALA A 106 16.74 -7.22 2.44
CA ALA A 106 16.71 -8.69 2.43
C ALA A 106 17.09 -9.29 1.08
N MET A 107 17.00 -8.54 0.01
CA MET A 107 17.43 -8.94 -1.34
C MET A 107 18.87 -8.53 -1.66
N ASP A 108 19.63 -8.05 -0.66
CA ASP A 108 21.01 -7.57 -0.80
C ASP A 108 21.17 -6.44 -1.82
N ILE A 109 20.13 -5.62 -2.00
CA ILE A 109 20.15 -4.44 -2.86
C ILE A 109 20.76 -3.28 -2.07
N GLY A 110 21.78 -2.61 -2.63
CA GLY A 110 22.56 -1.59 -1.93
C GLY A 110 23.33 -0.65 -2.84
N PRO A 111 24.48 -0.12 -2.39
CA PRO A 111 25.26 0.85 -3.15
C PRO A 111 25.69 0.32 -4.51
N GLY A 112 25.37 1.05 -5.57
CA GLY A 112 25.64 0.69 -6.96
C GLY A 112 24.48 0.02 -7.67
N ASP A 113 23.51 -0.51 -6.93
CA ASP A 113 22.32 -1.14 -7.51
C ASP A 113 21.25 -0.11 -7.85
N GLU A 114 20.50 -0.39 -8.92
CA GLU A 114 19.34 0.37 -9.36
C GLU A 114 18.04 -0.41 -9.13
N VAL A 115 16.99 0.30 -8.68
CA VAL A 115 15.64 -0.23 -8.57
C VAL A 115 14.70 0.62 -9.44
N ILE A 116 14.12 0.00 -10.47
CA ILE A 116 13.18 0.67 -11.37
C ILE A 116 11.81 0.74 -10.72
N THR A 117 11.23 1.95 -10.66
CA THR A 117 9.90 2.19 -10.08
C THR A 117 9.20 3.37 -10.75
N SER A 118 7.96 3.67 -10.31
CA SER A 118 7.14 4.77 -10.80
C SER A 118 7.44 6.10 -10.09
N PRO A 119 7.40 7.26 -10.77
CA PRO A 119 7.37 8.57 -10.13
C PRO A 119 5.99 8.87 -9.49
N TYR A 120 4.94 8.17 -9.91
CA TYR A 120 3.58 8.34 -9.39
C TYR A 120 3.35 7.38 -8.23
N THR A 121 3.82 7.76 -7.06
CA THR A 121 3.79 6.96 -5.85
C THR A 121 3.89 7.82 -4.59
N ASP A 122 3.72 7.20 -3.42
CA ASP A 122 4.10 7.76 -2.13
C ASP A 122 5.63 7.83 -2.01
N PHE A 123 6.14 8.85 -1.32
CA PHE A 123 7.59 8.97 -1.06
C PHE A 123 8.19 7.76 -0.35
N GLY A 124 7.38 6.98 0.35
CA GLY A 124 7.80 5.74 1.01
C GLY A 124 8.45 4.74 0.06
N THR A 125 7.96 4.63 -1.17
CA THR A 125 8.55 3.79 -2.22
C THR A 125 9.97 4.22 -2.52
N ILE A 126 10.16 5.50 -2.81
CA ILE A 126 11.47 6.08 -3.18
C ILE A 126 12.43 6.05 -1.99
N SER A 127 11.97 6.47 -0.81
CA SER A 127 12.80 6.53 0.39
C SER A 127 13.25 5.14 0.85
N SER A 128 12.48 4.08 0.59
CA SER A 128 12.87 2.71 0.90
C SER A 128 14.09 2.25 0.11
N ILE A 129 14.19 2.64 -1.15
CA ILE A 129 15.32 2.36 -2.03
C ILE A 129 16.55 3.16 -1.58
N ILE A 130 16.36 4.48 -1.37
CA ILE A 130 17.44 5.38 -0.95
C ILE A 130 18.00 4.98 0.44
N SER A 131 17.15 4.48 1.34
CA SER A 131 17.59 4.06 2.68
C SER A 131 18.59 2.89 2.64
N ALA A 132 18.54 2.08 1.60
CA ALA A 132 19.52 1.03 1.33
C ALA A 132 20.74 1.50 0.53
N HIS A 133 20.85 2.81 0.25
CA HIS A 133 21.86 3.42 -0.60
C HIS A 133 21.86 2.93 -2.06
N ALA A 134 20.74 2.36 -2.51
CA ALA A 134 20.49 2.04 -3.91
C ALA A 134 19.89 3.26 -4.65
N LEU A 135 19.94 3.22 -5.97
CA LEU A 135 19.45 4.31 -6.81
C LEU A 135 18.03 4.00 -7.33
N PRO A 136 17.00 4.82 -7.03
CA PRO A 136 15.70 4.69 -7.68
C PRO A 136 15.78 5.22 -9.12
N VAL A 137 15.40 4.38 -10.08
CA VAL A 137 15.28 4.74 -11.49
C VAL A 137 13.80 4.92 -11.79
N LEU A 138 13.39 6.17 -12.04
CA LEU A 138 12.01 6.51 -12.29
C LEU A 138 11.69 6.38 -13.78
N VAL A 139 10.65 5.62 -14.10
CA VAL A 139 10.14 5.45 -15.47
C VAL A 139 8.68 5.85 -15.54
N ASP A 140 8.22 6.21 -16.75
CA ASP A 140 6.88 6.75 -16.93
C ASP A 140 5.77 5.72 -16.65
N ILE A 141 4.55 6.19 -16.63
CA ILE A 141 3.33 5.45 -16.33
C ILE A 141 2.45 5.36 -17.58
N GLU A 142 1.63 4.32 -17.66
CA GLU A 142 0.59 4.19 -18.67
C GLU A 142 -0.47 5.29 -18.49
N PRO A 143 -0.82 6.08 -19.53
CA PRO A 143 -1.73 7.21 -19.40
C PRO A 143 -3.16 6.85 -18.95
N ASP A 144 -3.61 5.63 -19.30
CA ASP A 144 -4.98 5.18 -19.03
C ASP A 144 -5.13 4.58 -17.63
N THR A 145 -4.08 3.98 -17.08
CA THR A 145 -4.11 3.24 -15.82
C THR A 145 -3.39 3.95 -14.69
N TYR A 146 -2.48 4.86 -15.01
CA TYR A 146 -1.52 5.50 -14.09
C TYR A 146 -0.57 4.49 -13.41
N GLN A 147 -0.48 3.28 -13.94
CA GLN A 147 0.42 2.25 -13.44
C GLN A 147 1.76 2.29 -14.16
N LEU A 148 2.80 1.70 -13.56
CA LEU A 148 4.13 1.58 -14.14
C LEU A 148 4.07 1.00 -15.56
N ASP A 149 4.62 1.71 -16.56
CA ASP A 149 4.66 1.26 -17.94
C ASP A 149 5.75 0.19 -18.15
N PRO A 150 5.38 -1.07 -18.50
CA PRO A 150 6.37 -2.13 -18.71
C PRO A 150 7.32 -1.86 -19.88
N ASP A 151 6.92 -1.09 -20.90
CA ASP A 151 7.79 -0.75 -22.04
C ASP A 151 8.88 0.23 -21.61
N GLU A 152 8.54 1.18 -20.75
CA GLU A 152 9.52 2.10 -20.16
C GLU A 152 10.44 1.40 -19.17
N VAL A 153 9.93 0.41 -18.42
CA VAL A 153 10.77 -0.44 -17.56
C VAL A 153 11.85 -1.13 -18.38
N GLU A 154 11.48 -1.82 -19.45
CA GLU A 154 12.43 -2.62 -20.25
C GLU A 154 13.51 -1.75 -20.90
N LYS A 155 13.18 -0.53 -21.33
CA LYS A 155 14.14 0.42 -21.94
C LYS A 155 15.20 0.92 -20.96
N ARG A 156 14.95 0.86 -19.64
CA ARG A 156 15.84 1.39 -18.60
C ARG A 156 16.71 0.35 -17.94
N ILE A 157 16.49 -0.93 -18.24
CA ILE A 157 17.31 -2.02 -17.68
C ILE A 157 18.74 -1.93 -18.19
N ASN A 158 19.68 -2.01 -17.27
CA ASN A 158 21.11 -2.06 -17.53
C ASN A 158 21.82 -3.01 -16.53
N GLU A 159 23.14 -3.08 -16.57
CA GLU A 159 23.95 -3.99 -15.73
C GLU A 159 23.85 -3.72 -14.23
N ASN A 160 23.41 -2.52 -13.81
CA ASN A 160 23.26 -2.15 -12.40
C ASN A 160 21.84 -2.40 -11.90
N THR A 161 20.88 -2.72 -12.78
CA THR A 161 19.50 -2.94 -12.41
C THR A 161 19.38 -4.24 -11.60
N ALA A 162 18.97 -4.13 -10.32
CA ALA A 162 18.81 -5.27 -9.41
C ALA A 162 17.33 -5.69 -9.25
N ALA A 163 16.39 -4.74 -9.33
CA ALA A 163 14.97 -5.02 -9.10
C ALA A 163 14.03 -4.09 -9.87
N ILE A 164 12.80 -4.56 -10.02
CA ILE A 164 11.64 -3.76 -10.40
C ILE A 164 10.73 -3.67 -9.18
N MET A 165 10.27 -2.46 -8.84
CA MET A 165 9.32 -2.20 -7.75
C MET A 165 8.04 -1.59 -8.33
N PRO A 166 7.10 -2.42 -8.85
CA PRO A 166 5.79 -1.95 -9.31
C PRO A 166 4.96 -1.46 -8.13
N VAL A 167 4.28 -0.32 -8.31
CA VAL A 167 3.39 0.28 -7.31
C VAL A 167 1.95 0.12 -7.77
N HIS A 168 1.14 -0.59 -7.01
CA HIS A 168 -0.29 -0.78 -7.29
C HIS A 168 -1.09 0.42 -6.76
N ILE A 169 -0.87 1.59 -7.40
CA ILE A 169 -1.46 2.85 -6.95
C ILE A 169 -3.00 2.78 -6.95
N PHE A 170 -3.63 3.30 -5.89
CA PHE A 170 -5.09 3.24 -5.65
C PHE A 170 -5.70 1.81 -5.64
N GLY A 171 -4.87 0.77 -5.53
CA GLY A 171 -5.30 -0.62 -5.60
C GLY A 171 -5.56 -1.13 -7.01
N VAL A 172 -5.17 -0.38 -8.04
CA VAL A 172 -5.18 -0.82 -9.45
C VAL A 172 -3.89 -1.58 -9.73
N ALA A 173 -4.01 -2.74 -10.37
CA ALA A 173 -2.86 -3.59 -10.65
C ALA A 173 -1.99 -3.03 -11.77
N CYS A 174 -0.67 -3.02 -11.58
CA CYS A 174 0.27 -2.96 -12.71
C CYS A 174 0.09 -4.18 -13.62
N ASN A 175 0.54 -4.10 -14.86
CA ASN A 175 0.57 -5.25 -15.78
C ASN A 175 1.62 -6.27 -15.32
N MET A 176 1.24 -7.06 -14.30
CA MET A 176 2.16 -7.99 -13.64
C MET A 176 2.62 -9.12 -14.57
N GLU A 177 1.83 -9.52 -15.55
CA GLU A 177 2.25 -10.52 -16.54
C GLU A 177 3.47 -10.03 -17.34
N ARG A 178 3.43 -8.80 -17.83
CA ARG A 178 4.56 -8.19 -18.56
C ARG A 178 5.76 -7.94 -17.64
N ILE A 179 5.52 -7.36 -16.46
CA ILE A 179 6.59 -7.07 -15.49
C ILE A 179 7.32 -8.35 -15.09
N MET A 180 6.60 -9.42 -14.75
CA MET A 180 7.21 -10.70 -14.39
C MET A 180 7.92 -11.37 -15.59
N SER A 181 7.42 -11.16 -16.81
CA SER A 181 8.11 -11.64 -18.02
C SER A 181 9.45 -10.91 -18.22
N ILE A 182 9.46 -9.59 -18.08
CA ILE A 182 10.68 -8.76 -18.15
C ILE A 182 11.66 -9.18 -17.05
N ALA A 183 11.21 -9.24 -15.80
CA ALA A 183 12.05 -9.61 -14.67
C ALA A 183 12.75 -10.97 -14.87
N ARG A 184 12.02 -11.98 -15.35
CA ARG A 184 12.61 -13.31 -15.65
C ARG A 184 13.65 -13.25 -16.77
N ARG A 185 13.41 -12.50 -17.86
CA ARG A 185 14.38 -12.38 -18.95
C ARG A 185 15.69 -11.75 -18.52
N HIS A 186 15.62 -10.80 -17.60
CA HIS A 186 16.77 -10.03 -17.12
C HIS A 186 17.29 -10.48 -15.75
N ASN A 187 16.74 -11.58 -15.19
CA ASN A 187 17.07 -12.09 -13.86
C ASN A 187 16.96 -11.04 -12.73
N LEU A 188 15.92 -10.21 -12.79
CA LEU A 188 15.64 -9.15 -11.83
C LEU A 188 14.69 -9.63 -10.74
N LYS A 189 14.82 -9.05 -9.54
CA LYS A 189 13.86 -9.22 -8.44
C LYS A 189 12.63 -8.35 -8.66
N VAL A 190 11.48 -8.78 -8.09
CA VAL A 190 10.24 -8.00 -8.13
C VAL A 190 9.70 -7.81 -6.72
N ILE A 191 9.63 -6.56 -6.28
CA ILE A 191 9.08 -6.13 -4.99
C ILE A 191 7.76 -5.41 -5.27
N GLU A 192 6.61 -6.02 -4.97
CA GLU A 192 5.33 -5.35 -5.16
C GLU A 192 5.06 -4.34 -4.05
N ASP A 193 4.97 -3.05 -4.38
CA ASP A 193 4.39 -2.07 -3.47
C ASP A 193 2.85 -2.16 -3.55
N ALA A 194 2.30 -3.00 -2.69
CA ALA A 194 0.87 -3.24 -2.54
C ALA A 194 0.26 -2.46 -1.34
N CYS A 195 0.92 -1.39 -0.88
CA CYS A 195 0.48 -0.58 0.27
C CYS A 195 -0.92 0.03 0.11
N GLN A 196 -1.45 0.08 -1.10
CA GLN A 196 -2.81 0.55 -1.39
C GLN A 196 -3.73 -0.55 -1.95
N ALA A 197 -3.28 -1.82 -1.99
CA ALA A 197 -3.90 -2.88 -2.77
C ALA A 197 -4.37 -4.09 -1.93
N VAL A 198 -4.67 -3.90 -0.65
CA VAL A 198 -5.19 -4.97 0.23
C VAL A 198 -6.43 -5.61 -0.41
N LEU A 199 -6.41 -6.95 -0.58
CA LEU A 199 -7.43 -7.79 -1.21
C LEU A 199 -7.66 -7.54 -2.72
N ALA A 200 -6.96 -6.60 -3.34
CA ALA A 200 -7.01 -6.44 -4.79
C ALA A 200 -6.36 -7.62 -5.51
N LYS A 201 -6.77 -7.86 -6.75
CA LYS A 201 -6.32 -9.03 -7.53
C LYS A 201 -5.95 -8.65 -8.96
N TYR A 202 -4.98 -9.36 -9.51
CA TYR A 202 -4.65 -9.38 -10.92
C TYR A 202 -4.82 -10.80 -11.46
N GLN A 203 -5.72 -10.99 -12.44
CA GLN A 203 -6.02 -12.32 -13.02
C GLN A 203 -6.28 -13.42 -11.97
N GLY A 204 -7.04 -13.07 -10.92
CA GLY A 204 -7.41 -14.00 -9.84
C GLY A 204 -6.36 -14.16 -8.74
N LYS A 205 -5.09 -13.75 -8.94
CA LYS A 205 -4.02 -13.76 -7.92
C LYS A 205 -4.05 -12.48 -7.10
N ALA A 206 -3.85 -12.60 -5.79
CA ALA A 206 -3.79 -11.43 -4.91
C ALA A 206 -2.55 -10.58 -5.22
N LEU A 207 -2.72 -9.25 -5.29
CA LEU A 207 -1.58 -8.33 -5.40
C LEU A 207 -0.73 -8.41 -4.13
N GLY A 208 0.58 -8.29 -4.31
CA GLY A 208 1.57 -8.55 -3.27
C GLY A 208 2.02 -10.02 -3.18
N THR A 209 1.47 -10.94 -4.02
CA THR A 209 1.86 -12.37 -4.04
C THR A 209 2.33 -12.86 -5.40
N ILE A 210 2.52 -11.97 -6.35
CA ILE A 210 2.86 -12.29 -7.76
C ILE A 210 4.37 -12.16 -7.99
N GLY A 211 4.99 -11.12 -7.42
CA GLY A 211 6.43 -10.94 -7.38
C GLY A 211 7.13 -11.85 -6.37
N ASP A 212 8.38 -11.57 -6.07
CA ASP A 212 9.16 -12.31 -5.06
C ASP A 212 8.63 -12.02 -3.65
N VAL A 213 8.26 -10.77 -3.37
CA VAL A 213 7.64 -10.28 -2.14
C VAL A 213 6.66 -9.15 -2.42
N GLY A 214 5.71 -8.94 -1.51
CA GLY A 214 4.81 -7.80 -1.52
C GLY A 214 4.78 -7.06 -0.19
N CYS A 215 4.56 -5.75 -0.26
CA CYS A 215 4.56 -4.88 0.91
C CYS A 215 3.19 -4.21 1.08
N PHE A 216 2.73 -4.15 2.33
CA PHE A 216 1.46 -3.54 2.71
C PHE A 216 1.66 -2.47 3.77
N SER A 217 0.76 -1.49 3.81
CA SER A 217 0.74 -0.43 4.81
C SER A 217 -0.54 -0.48 5.63
N PHE A 218 -0.40 -0.21 6.92
CA PHE A 218 -1.49 -0.08 7.89
C PHE A 218 -1.57 1.35 8.47
N GLN A 219 -1.07 2.33 7.71
CA GLN A 219 -1.21 3.75 8.05
C GLN A 219 -2.70 4.13 8.13
N ALA A 220 -3.05 5.12 8.94
CA ALA A 220 -4.43 5.48 9.30
C ALA A 220 -5.42 5.63 8.14
N SER A 221 -4.98 6.01 6.93
CA SER A 221 -5.84 6.15 5.74
C SER A 221 -6.11 4.84 5.01
N LYS A 222 -5.37 3.76 5.30
CA LYS A 222 -5.41 2.50 4.55
C LYS A 222 -6.64 1.66 4.88
N ALA A 223 -6.94 0.67 4.02
CA ALA A 223 -8.12 -0.20 4.15
C ALA A 223 -8.13 -1.07 5.43
N ILE A 224 -6.96 -1.36 5.99
CA ILE A 224 -6.73 -1.88 7.34
C ILE A 224 -5.75 -0.90 7.98
N ALA A 225 -6.02 -0.41 9.18
CA ALA A 225 -5.25 0.68 9.76
C ALA A 225 -4.96 0.47 11.26
N SER A 226 -3.73 0.78 11.68
CA SER A 226 -3.31 0.81 13.08
C SER A 226 -2.64 2.13 13.49
N GLY A 227 -2.93 3.20 12.76
CA GLY A 227 -2.23 4.49 12.89
C GLY A 227 -0.98 4.48 12.03
N GLU A 228 0.00 3.69 12.39
CA GLU A 228 1.16 3.29 11.59
C GLU A 228 1.29 1.76 11.62
N GLY A 229 1.96 1.19 10.63
CA GLY A 229 2.20 -0.25 10.51
C GLY A 229 2.42 -0.67 9.07
N GLY A 230 2.97 -1.86 8.90
CA GLY A 230 3.15 -2.48 7.60
C GLY A 230 3.39 -3.98 7.71
N ALA A 231 3.43 -4.66 6.58
CA ALA A 231 3.81 -6.05 6.49
C ALA A 231 4.49 -6.36 5.16
N VAL A 232 5.47 -7.25 5.19
CA VAL A 232 5.99 -7.97 4.04
C VAL A 232 5.23 -9.30 3.95
N VAL A 233 4.88 -9.73 2.75
CA VAL A 233 4.37 -11.08 2.47
C VAL A 233 5.17 -11.75 1.36
N GLY A 234 5.24 -13.07 1.37
CA GLY A 234 5.94 -13.84 0.34
C GLY A 234 5.74 -15.34 0.52
N ASN A 235 6.26 -16.11 -0.44
CA ASN A 235 6.13 -17.56 -0.46
C ASN A 235 7.45 -18.31 -0.28
N ASP A 236 8.59 -17.64 -0.44
CA ASP A 236 9.91 -18.19 -0.18
C ASP A 236 10.25 -18.05 1.31
N GLU A 237 10.39 -19.17 2.02
CA GLU A 237 10.66 -19.21 3.44
C GLU A 237 12.00 -18.55 3.80
N GLY A 238 13.04 -18.82 2.99
CA GLY A 238 14.38 -18.28 3.24
C GLY A 238 14.43 -16.77 3.11
N LEU A 239 13.79 -16.22 2.07
CA LEU A 239 13.68 -14.77 1.89
C LEU A 239 12.85 -14.13 3.00
N MET A 240 11.75 -14.77 3.43
CA MET A 240 10.91 -14.24 4.51
C MET A 240 11.60 -14.32 5.87
N ASP A 241 12.44 -15.32 6.14
CA ASP A 241 13.30 -15.37 7.33
C ASP A 241 14.37 -14.29 7.30
N LYS A 242 14.92 -13.98 6.10
CA LYS A 242 15.83 -12.85 5.94
C LYS A 242 15.11 -11.51 6.16
N CYS A 243 13.89 -11.33 5.66
CA CYS A 243 13.05 -10.16 5.98
C CYS A 243 12.80 -10.03 7.48
N TYR A 244 12.48 -11.15 8.17
CA TYR A 244 12.35 -11.14 9.64
C TYR A 244 13.66 -10.68 10.31
N THR A 245 14.79 -11.22 9.88
CA THR A 245 16.11 -10.93 10.44
C THR A 245 16.46 -9.44 10.26
N VAL A 246 16.26 -8.89 9.05
CA VAL A 246 16.49 -7.48 8.73
C VAL A 246 15.69 -6.58 9.67
N GLN A 247 14.35 -6.72 9.72
CA GLN A 247 13.51 -5.84 10.54
C GLN A 247 13.78 -5.98 12.05
N ASN A 248 14.40 -7.08 12.48
CA ASN A 248 14.71 -7.39 13.87
C ASN A 248 16.17 -7.08 14.26
N ARG A 249 16.78 -6.08 13.68
CA ARG A 249 18.16 -5.64 13.93
C ARG A 249 19.22 -6.68 13.54
N GLY A 250 18.94 -7.55 12.61
CA GLY A 250 19.84 -8.65 12.25
C GLY A 250 19.72 -9.89 13.13
N ASN A 251 18.82 -9.89 14.12
CA ASN A 251 18.58 -11.05 14.97
C ASN A 251 17.57 -11.99 14.32
N SER A 252 18.03 -13.19 13.96
CA SER A 252 17.23 -14.22 13.30
C SER A 252 16.20 -14.88 14.24
N ARG A 253 15.29 -15.68 13.69
CA ARG A 253 14.34 -16.51 14.47
C ARG A 253 15.06 -17.52 15.37
N LYS A 254 16.30 -17.87 15.05
CA LYS A 254 17.15 -18.79 15.83
C LYS A 254 17.88 -18.09 16.98
N GLY A 255 17.76 -16.78 17.10
CA GLY A 255 18.42 -15.97 18.14
C GLY A 255 19.88 -15.62 17.83
N THR A 256 20.35 -15.86 16.61
CA THR A 256 21.68 -15.49 16.13
C THR A 256 21.64 -14.11 15.47
N PHE A 257 22.73 -13.36 15.52
CA PHE A 257 22.89 -12.12 14.76
C PHE A 257 23.58 -12.44 13.44
N ASP A 258 22.80 -12.54 12.37
CA ASP A 258 23.26 -13.03 11.07
C ASP A 258 23.65 -11.88 10.13
N LEU A 259 23.20 -10.64 10.44
CA LEU A 259 23.52 -9.42 9.69
C LEU A 259 23.34 -8.18 10.59
N ILE A 260 23.76 -7.01 10.09
CA ILE A 260 23.44 -5.71 10.70
C ILE A 260 22.18 -5.18 10.01
N GLY A 261 21.11 -5.00 10.76
CA GLY A 261 19.84 -4.54 10.23
C GLY A 261 19.20 -3.43 11.07
N PRO A 262 18.23 -2.72 10.48
CA PRO A 262 17.46 -1.70 11.18
C PRO A 262 16.50 -2.30 12.23
N LYS A 263 15.93 -1.44 13.04
CA LYS A 263 14.91 -1.81 14.03
C LYS A 263 13.53 -1.36 13.54
N TYR A 264 12.87 -2.21 12.75
CA TYR A 264 11.60 -1.92 12.08
C TYR A 264 10.42 -2.71 12.65
N ARG A 265 10.56 -3.23 13.86
CA ARG A 265 9.54 -4.04 14.53
C ARG A 265 8.25 -3.27 14.77
N ILE A 266 7.12 -3.89 14.43
CA ILE A 266 5.80 -3.44 14.87
C ILE A 266 5.66 -3.58 16.40
N THR A 267 4.83 -2.77 17.02
CA THR A 267 4.48 -2.88 18.44
C THR A 267 3.22 -3.75 18.62
N GLU A 268 3.07 -4.35 19.80
CA GLU A 268 1.88 -5.13 20.15
C GLU A 268 0.60 -4.27 20.21
N PHE A 269 0.71 -2.95 20.42
CA PHE A 269 -0.43 -2.02 20.35
C PHE A 269 -0.99 -1.91 18.94
N GLN A 270 -0.11 -1.74 17.93
CA GLN A 270 -0.51 -1.74 16.53
C GLN A 270 -1.12 -3.09 16.13
N THR A 271 -0.48 -4.18 16.55
CA THR A 271 -0.97 -5.54 16.30
C THR A 271 -2.37 -5.77 16.89
N ALA A 272 -2.63 -5.32 18.12
CA ALA A 272 -3.92 -5.46 18.76
C ALA A 272 -5.06 -4.77 17.98
N ILE A 273 -4.78 -3.59 17.42
CA ILE A 273 -5.73 -2.89 16.55
C ILE A 273 -5.96 -3.69 15.27
N LEU A 274 -4.90 -4.18 14.64
CA LEU A 274 -4.97 -4.94 13.39
C LEU A 274 -5.76 -6.23 13.55
N GLU A 275 -5.50 -7.01 14.60
CA GLU A 275 -6.27 -8.23 14.92
C GLU A 275 -7.78 -7.92 15.04
N GLY A 276 -8.14 -6.81 15.67
CA GLY A 276 -9.53 -6.39 15.78
C GLY A 276 -10.19 -6.05 14.44
N GLN A 277 -9.41 -5.63 13.44
CA GLN A 277 -9.93 -5.25 12.12
C GLN A 277 -10.05 -6.40 11.13
N LEU A 278 -9.22 -7.45 11.26
CA LEU A 278 -9.18 -8.55 10.29
C LEU A 278 -10.56 -9.20 10.03
N PRO A 279 -11.40 -9.50 11.04
CA PRO A 279 -12.67 -10.19 10.80
C PRO A 279 -13.63 -9.44 9.87
N GLY A 280 -13.61 -8.10 9.86
CA GLY A 280 -14.52 -7.28 9.06
C GLY A 280 -13.93 -6.76 7.74
N VAL A 281 -12.68 -7.12 7.39
CA VAL A 281 -11.99 -6.49 6.26
C VAL A 281 -12.61 -6.86 4.91
N ARG A 282 -13.04 -8.11 4.72
CA ARG A 282 -13.67 -8.56 3.45
C ARG A 282 -14.99 -7.87 3.21
N GLU A 283 -15.84 -7.77 4.22
CA GLU A 283 -17.13 -7.06 4.13
C GLU A 283 -16.91 -5.57 3.76
N ARG A 284 -15.95 -4.90 4.42
CA ARG A 284 -15.61 -3.50 4.10
C ARG A 284 -15.07 -3.36 2.68
N PHE A 285 -14.26 -4.30 2.21
CA PHE A 285 -13.75 -4.32 0.84
C PHE A 285 -14.88 -4.48 -0.19
N GLU A 286 -15.78 -5.43 0.01
CA GLU A 286 -16.95 -5.65 -0.87
C GLU A 286 -17.86 -4.42 -0.91
N LYS A 287 -18.12 -3.79 0.23
CA LYS A 287 -18.90 -2.56 0.29
C LYS A 287 -18.27 -1.42 -0.51
N ARG A 288 -16.95 -1.26 -0.43
CA ARG A 288 -16.21 -0.26 -1.24
C ARG A 288 -16.33 -0.55 -2.73
N ASN A 289 -16.15 -1.79 -3.15
CA ASN A 289 -16.30 -2.21 -4.55
C ASN A 289 -17.73 -1.97 -5.07
N ASN A 290 -18.75 -2.31 -4.27
CA ASN A 290 -20.14 -2.08 -4.63
C ASN A 290 -20.43 -0.57 -4.79
N ASN A 291 -19.89 0.27 -3.89
CA ASN A 291 -20.01 1.72 -4.00
C ASN A 291 -19.31 2.25 -5.27
N ALA A 292 -18.10 1.77 -5.57
CA ALA A 292 -17.35 2.17 -6.77
C ALA A 292 -18.10 1.78 -8.05
N ASN A 293 -18.65 0.56 -8.11
CA ASN A 293 -19.45 0.09 -9.26
C ASN A 293 -20.74 0.89 -9.41
N TYR A 294 -21.41 1.22 -8.30
CA TYR A 294 -22.59 2.09 -8.32
C TYR A 294 -22.25 3.46 -8.89
N LEU A 295 -21.14 4.08 -8.46
CA LEU A 295 -20.71 5.37 -8.98
C LEU A 295 -20.36 5.30 -10.47
N ARG A 296 -19.61 4.28 -10.93
CA ARG A 296 -19.30 4.08 -12.34
C ARG A 296 -20.58 4.00 -13.19
N GLU A 297 -21.56 3.21 -12.75
CA GLU A 297 -22.84 3.08 -13.47
C GLU A 297 -23.59 4.42 -13.54
N LYS A 298 -23.59 5.18 -12.43
CA LYS A 298 -24.27 6.47 -12.38
C LYS A 298 -23.56 7.59 -13.14
N LEU A 299 -22.27 7.47 -13.33
CA LEU A 299 -21.43 8.49 -13.98
C LEU A 299 -21.02 8.12 -15.42
N LYS A 300 -21.43 6.95 -15.92
CA LYS A 300 -21.00 6.48 -17.25
C LYS A 300 -21.31 7.45 -18.40
N ASP A 301 -22.44 8.18 -18.29
CA ASP A 301 -22.87 9.15 -19.30
C ASP A 301 -22.22 10.54 -19.09
N PHE A 302 -21.41 10.72 -18.02
CA PHE A 302 -20.69 11.94 -17.70
C PHE A 302 -19.17 11.78 -17.83
N ALA A 303 -18.68 10.60 -18.15
CA ALA A 303 -17.26 10.37 -18.43
C ALA A 303 -16.90 10.99 -19.78
N PRO A 304 -15.73 11.64 -19.92
CA PRO A 304 -15.26 12.20 -21.17
C PRO A 304 -14.96 11.11 -22.20
#